data_69b625df5504dff78155f7bdb33353ca
#
_entry.id   69b625df5504dff78155f7bdb33353ca
#
_cell.length_a   1.000
_cell.length_b   1.000
_cell.length_c   1.000
_cell.angle_alpha   90.00
_cell.angle_beta   90.00
_cell.angle_gamma   90.00
#
_symmetry.space_group_name_H-M   'P 1'
#
loop_
_entity.id
_entity.type
_entity.pdbx_description
1 polymer ?
#
loop_
_entity_poly.entity_id
_entity_poly.type
_entity_poly.pdbx_seq_one_letter_code
_entity_poly.pdbx_strand_id
1 'polypeptide(L)'
;MIPNLPNGDYRVEFSNLPKGYEVTPSKQGNNEELDSNGLSSVITVNGKDNLSADLGIYKPKYNLGDYVWEDTNKNGIQDQDEKGISGVTVTLKDENGNVLKTVTTDADGKYKFTDLDNGNYKVEFTTPEGYTPTTVTSGSDIEKDSNGLTTTGVINGADNMTLDSGFYKTPKYNLGNYVWEDTNKDGKQDSTEKGISGVTVTLKNENGEVLQTTKTDKDGKYQFTGLENGTYKVEFETPSGYTPTQVGSGTDEGIDSNGTSTTGVIKDKDNDTIDSGFYKPTYNLGDYVWEDTNKNGVQDKDEKGISGVTVTLKDENDKVLKTVTTDENGKYQFTDLNNGTYKVEFETPSGYTPTSVTSGNDTEKDSNGLTTTGVIKDADNMTLDSGFYKTPKYSLGDYVWYDSNKDGKQDSTEKGIKDVKVILLNEKGEVIGTTKTDENGKYRFDNLDSGKYKVIFEKPTGLTQTGTNTTEDDKDADGGEVDVTITDHDDFTLDNGYYEEETSDSDSDSDSDSDSDSDSDSDSDSDSDSDSDSD
;
A
#
# COMPACT_ATOMS: atom_id res chain seq x y z
N MET A 1 -4.54 -75.90 69.69
CA MET A 1 -5.16 -76.74 70.74
C MET A 1 -4.07 -77.02 71.76
N ILE A 2 -4.40 -76.95 73.02
CA ILE A 2 -3.52 -77.36 74.18
C ILE A 2 -4.04 -78.74 74.63
N PRO A 3 -3.35 -79.84 74.34
CA PRO A 3 -3.85 -81.18 74.66
C PRO A 3 -3.55 -81.59 76.11
N ASN A 4 -4.26 -82.63 76.59
CA ASN A 4 -4.03 -83.31 77.84
C ASN A 4 -4.18 -82.43 79.15
N LEU A 5 -5.15 -81.54 79.13
CA LEU A 5 -5.46 -80.73 80.32
C LEU A 5 -6.38 -81.52 81.28
N PRO A 6 -6.07 -81.60 82.60
CA PRO A 6 -7.00 -82.05 83.59
C PRO A 6 -8.31 -81.22 83.66
N ASN A 7 -9.34 -81.78 84.34
CA ASN A 7 -10.51 -80.96 84.66
C ASN A 7 -10.10 -79.78 85.55
N GLY A 8 -10.64 -78.57 85.18
CA GLY A 8 -10.32 -77.34 85.91
C GLY A 8 -10.56 -76.11 85.07
N ASP A 9 -10.41 -74.94 85.67
CA ASP A 9 -10.51 -73.63 85.04
C ASP A 9 -9.15 -73.20 84.54
N TYR A 10 -9.08 -72.79 83.34
CA TYR A 10 -7.86 -72.33 82.68
C TYR A 10 -8.02 -70.92 82.13
N ARG A 11 -7.00 -70.13 82.29
CA ARG A 11 -6.89 -68.85 81.58
C ARG A 11 -6.09 -69.05 80.31
N VAL A 12 -6.72 -68.74 79.16
CA VAL A 12 -6.05 -68.72 77.89
C VAL A 12 -5.70 -67.26 77.54
N GLU A 13 -4.44 -67.02 77.28
CA GLU A 13 -3.93 -65.71 76.87
C GLU A 13 -3.30 -65.79 75.50
N PHE A 14 -3.72 -64.93 74.61
CA PHE A 14 -3.12 -64.78 73.30
C PHE A 14 -2.14 -63.60 73.32
N SER A 15 -0.89 -63.84 72.97
CA SER A 15 0.19 -62.87 73.00
C SER A 15 0.85 -62.81 71.61
N ASN A 16 1.63 -61.75 71.34
CA ASN A 16 2.37 -61.55 70.09
C ASN A 16 1.44 -61.47 68.84
N LEU A 17 0.45 -60.60 68.90
CA LEU A 17 -0.39 -60.33 67.72
C LEU A 17 0.47 -60.02 66.53
N PRO A 18 0.10 -60.49 65.33
CA PRO A 18 0.78 -60.09 64.11
C PRO A 18 0.78 -58.57 64.00
N LYS A 19 1.86 -58.01 63.51
CA LYS A 19 2.00 -56.57 63.32
C LYS A 19 0.88 -56.01 62.37
N GLY A 20 0.19 -54.97 62.86
CA GLY A 20 -0.86 -54.29 62.11
C GLY A 20 -2.24 -54.96 62.26
N TYR A 21 -2.40 -55.97 63.13
CA TYR A 21 -3.70 -56.54 63.47
C TYR A 21 -4.20 -56.01 64.80
N GLU A 22 -5.52 -55.83 64.85
CA GLU A 22 -6.24 -55.47 66.10
C GLU A 22 -7.17 -56.61 66.52
N VAL A 23 -7.55 -56.63 67.75
CA VAL A 23 -8.48 -57.63 68.32
C VAL A 23 -9.93 -57.22 67.95
N THR A 24 -10.69 -58.18 67.44
CA THR A 24 -12.12 -57.93 67.20
C THR A 24 -12.87 -57.77 68.51
N PRO A 25 -14.00 -57.04 68.54
CA PRO A 25 -14.82 -57.00 69.75
C PRO A 25 -15.19 -58.38 70.21
N SER A 26 -15.00 -58.67 71.54
CA SER A 26 -15.31 -59.95 72.11
C SER A 26 -16.83 -60.14 72.34
N LYS A 27 -17.26 -61.43 72.37
CA LYS A 27 -18.63 -61.86 72.71
C LYS A 27 -19.72 -61.17 71.84
N GLN A 28 -19.51 -61.17 70.52
CA GLN A 28 -20.45 -60.56 69.54
C GLN A 28 -21.39 -61.59 68.92
N GLY A 29 -22.10 -62.32 69.70
CA GLY A 29 -23.07 -63.30 69.18
C GLY A 29 -23.69 -64.15 70.31
N ASN A 30 -24.47 -65.13 69.87
CA ASN A 30 -25.13 -66.08 70.81
C ASN A 30 -24.44 -67.47 70.81
N ASN A 31 -23.35 -67.63 70.12
CA ASN A 31 -22.60 -68.88 70.03
C ASN A 31 -21.18 -68.65 70.45
N GLU A 32 -20.88 -69.12 71.72
CA GLU A 32 -19.55 -68.99 72.33
C GLU A 32 -18.43 -69.75 71.62
N GLU A 33 -18.79 -70.67 70.70
CA GLU A 33 -17.80 -71.42 69.89
C GLU A 33 -17.39 -70.70 68.64
N LEU A 34 -18.10 -69.57 68.29
CA LEU A 34 -17.88 -68.80 67.06
C LEU A 34 -17.52 -67.35 67.36
N ASP A 35 -17.60 -66.89 68.57
CA ASP A 35 -17.27 -65.52 68.92
C ASP A 35 -15.84 -65.35 69.45
N SER A 36 -15.31 -64.14 69.28
CA SER A 36 -13.96 -63.82 69.82
C SER A 36 -14.04 -63.66 71.33
N ASN A 37 -13.16 -64.35 72.07
CA ASN A 37 -13.05 -64.21 73.50
C ASN A 37 -12.11 -63.08 73.95
N GLY A 38 -11.46 -62.42 73.01
CA GLY A 38 -10.46 -61.38 73.24
C GLY A 38 -9.09 -61.96 73.71
N LEU A 39 -8.20 -61.06 74.14
CA LEU A 39 -6.79 -61.42 74.47
C LEU A 39 -6.67 -62.37 75.65
N SER A 40 -7.65 -62.46 76.55
CA SER A 40 -7.62 -63.31 77.72
C SER A 40 -9.02 -63.81 78.04
N SER A 41 -9.19 -65.10 78.19
CA SER A 41 -10.45 -65.72 78.56
C SER A 41 -10.25 -66.85 79.53
N VAL A 42 -11.24 -67.11 80.35
CA VAL A 42 -11.26 -68.24 81.26
C VAL A 42 -12.21 -69.30 80.70
N ILE A 43 -11.72 -70.49 80.52
CA ILE A 43 -12.47 -71.66 80.05
C ILE A 43 -12.45 -72.78 81.10
N THR A 44 -13.52 -73.55 81.17
CA THR A 44 -13.60 -74.72 82.08
C THR A 44 -13.50 -76.00 81.26
N VAL A 45 -12.58 -76.86 81.59
CA VAL A 45 -12.48 -78.24 81.08
C VAL A 45 -13.18 -79.17 82.12
N ASN A 46 -14.27 -79.82 81.67
CA ASN A 46 -15.07 -80.69 82.55
C ASN A 46 -15.51 -81.98 81.84
N GLY A 47 -14.63 -82.97 81.76
CA GLY A 47 -14.89 -84.27 81.20
C GLY A 47 -14.98 -84.33 79.66
N LYS A 48 -14.80 -83.23 78.98
CA LYS A 48 -14.80 -83.10 77.49
C LYS A 48 -13.90 -81.95 77.08
N ASP A 49 -13.48 -81.99 75.81
CA ASP A 49 -12.71 -80.89 75.21
C ASP A 49 -13.55 -79.60 75.27
N ASN A 50 -12.88 -78.51 75.50
CA ASN A 50 -13.43 -77.18 75.42
C ASN A 50 -12.61 -76.40 74.34
N LEU A 51 -13.22 -76.07 73.26
CA LEU A 51 -12.62 -75.37 72.07
C LEU A 51 -13.17 -73.98 71.87
N SER A 52 -13.78 -73.39 72.90
CA SER A 52 -14.42 -72.09 72.82
C SER A 52 -13.47 -70.90 73.07
N ALA A 53 -12.20 -71.14 73.24
CA ALA A 53 -11.22 -70.05 73.43
C ALA A 53 -10.69 -69.57 72.08
N ASP A 54 -11.32 -68.62 71.54
CA ASP A 54 -11.04 -68.04 70.18
C ASP A 54 -10.62 -66.59 70.25
N LEU A 55 -9.73 -66.24 69.37
CA LEU A 55 -9.33 -64.86 69.19
C LEU A 55 -9.58 -64.43 67.72
N GLY A 56 -10.51 -63.53 67.55
CA GLY A 56 -10.68 -62.84 66.28
C GLY A 56 -9.70 -61.65 66.15
N ILE A 57 -9.02 -61.59 65.05
CA ILE A 57 -8.19 -60.45 64.73
C ILE A 57 -8.52 -59.95 63.34
N TYR A 58 -8.46 -58.65 63.18
CA TYR A 58 -8.67 -58.00 61.88
C TYR A 58 -7.56 -57.02 61.61
N LYS A 59 -7.37 -56.74 60.35
CA LYS A 59 -6.43 -55.72 59.94
C LYS A 59 -7.26 -54.46 59.62
N PRO A 60 -7.13 -53.40 60.47
CA PRO A 60 -7.88 -52.17 60.19
C PRO A 60 -7.49 -51.59 58.87
N LYS A 61 -8.48 -51.05 58.18
CA LYS A 61 -8.33 -50.40 56.90
C LYS A 61 -8.74 -48.93 57.05
N TYR A 62 -8.05 -48.11 56.34
CA TYR A 62 -8.18 -46.64 56.38
C TYR A 62 -8.39 -46.04 55.04
N ASN A 63 -8.70 -44.76 55.06
CA ASN A 63 -8.92 -43.95 53.85
C ASN A 63 -7.81 -42.90 53.73
N LEU A 64 -7.53 -42.54 52.48
CA LEU A 64 -6.61 -41.46 52.14
C LEU A 64 -7.20 -40.64 51.04
N GLY A 65 -7.18 -39.31 51.19
CA GLY A 65 -7.79 -38.43 50.19
C GLY A 65 -7.84 -37.00 50.64
N ASP A 66 -8.66 -36.25 50.02
CA ASP A 66 -9.36 -35.06 50.40
C ASP A 66 -9.88 -34.30 49.17
N TYR A 67 -9.23 -33.23 48.73
CA TYR A 67 -9.88 -32.21 47.94
C TYR A 67 -9.01 -31.64 46.80
N VAL A 68 -9.61 -31.36 45.69
CA VAL A 68 -8.99 -30.60 44.60
C VAL A 68 -9.87 -29.41 44.31
N TRP A 69 -9.30 -28.18 44.35
CA TRP A 69 -10.07 -26.95 44.25
C TRP A 69 -9.52 -25.94 43.25
N GLU A 70 -10.38 -24.98 42.82
CA GLU A 70 -10.00 -23.82 42.05
C GLU A 70 -9.56 -22.69 42.98
N ASP A 71 -8.27 -22.44 43.04
CA ASP A 71 -7.65 -21.34 43.78
C ASP A 71 -7.78 -20.05 42.96
N THR A 72 -8.88 -19.35 43.20
CA THR A 72 -9.23 -18.15 42.38
C THR A 72 -8.35 -16.96 42.67
N ASN A 73 -7.80 -16.85 43.89
CA ASN A 73 -6.95 -15.73 44.28
C ASN A 73 -5.45 -16.07 44.23
N LYS A 74 -5.08 -17.32 43.88
CA LYS A 74 -3.72 -17.83 43.68
C LYS A 74 -2.86 -17.76 44.95
N ASN A 75 -3.49 -17.87 46.11
CA ASN A 75 -2.78 -17.81 47.39
C ASN A 75 -2.29 -19.20 47.88
N GLY A 76 -2.70 -20.31 47.25
CA GLY A 76 -2.34 -21.68 47.60
C GLY A 76 -3.08 -22.21 48.81
N ILE A 77 -4.10 -21.53 49.30
CA ILE A 77 -4.92 -21.86 50.47
C ILE A 77 -6.37 -22.03 50.02
N GLN A 78 -7.03 -23.11 50.46
CA GLN A 78 -8.44 -23.33 50.19
C GLN A 78 -9.31 -22.35 50.99
N ASP A 79 -9.87 -21.36 50.29
CA ASP A 79 -10.79 -20.39 50.90
C ASP A 79 -12.24 -20.88 50.85
N GLN A 80 -13.08 -20.35 51.74
CA GLN A 80 -14.46 -20.84 51.92
C GLN A 80 -15.35 -20.73 50.68
N ASP A 81 -15.06 -19.79 49.80
CA ASP A 81 -15.82 -19.51 48.59
C ASP A 81 -15.25 -20.19 47.35
N GLU A 82 -14.13 -20.88 47.48
CA GLU A 82 -13.49 -21.60 46.41
C GLU A 82 -14.13 -22.97 46.17
N LYS A 83 -14.25 -23.32 44.90
CA LYS A 83 -15.00 -24.51 44.47
C LYS A 83 -14.08 -25.66 44.11
N GLY A 84 -14.57 -26.86 44.38
CA GLY A 84 -13.90 -28.07 43.93
C GLY A 84 -13.88 -28.21 42.42
N ILE A 85 -12.81 -28.84 41.90
CA ILE A 85 -12.66 -29.19 40.50
C ILE A 85 -13.03 -30.66 40.29
N SER A 86 -14.09 -30.92 39.56
CA SER A 86 -14.58 -32.27 39.24
C SER A 86 -13.75 -32.92 38.13
N GLY A 87 -13.64 -34.25 38.17
CA GLY A 87 -13.05 -35.03 37.08
C GLY A 87 -11.52 -35.05 37.04
N VAL A 88 -10.87 -34.51 38.06
CA VAL A 88 -9.42 -34.55 38.14
C VAL A 88 -8.95 -35.97 38.44
N THR A 89 -8.06 -36.51 37.63
CA THR A 89 -7.50 -37.84 37.86
C THR A 89 -6.48 -37.79 38.98
N VAL A 90 -6.68 -38.66 39.98
CA VAL A 90 -5.78 -38.81 41.12
C VAL A 90 -5.28 -40.26 41.21
N THR A 91 -3.98 -40.44 41.28
CA THR A 91 -3.33 -41.77 41.25
C THR A 91 -2.61 -42.04 42.54
N LEU A 92 -2.94 -43.18 43.16
CA LEU A 92 -2.29 -43.71 44.35
C LEU A 92 -1.19 -44.70 43.93
N LYS A 93 0.00 -44.53 44.50
CA LYS A 93 1.14 -45.41 44.28
C LYS A 93 1.73 -45.90 45.62
N ASP A 94 2.38 -47.04 45.58
CA ASP A 94 3.19 -47.53 46.70
C ASP A 94 4.53 -46.77 46.82
N GLU A 95 5.33 -47.09 47.81
CA GLU A 95 6.66 -46.50 48.02
C GLU A 95 7.63 -46.76 46.85
N ASN A 96 7.40 -47.84 46.09
CA ASN A 96 8.21 -48.21 44.91
C ASN A 96 7.75 -47.53 43.62
N GLY A 97 6.64 -46.77 43.67
CA GLY A 97 6.08 -46.08 42.53
C GLY A 97 5.09 -46.90 41.70
N ASN A 98 4.73 -48.11 42.14
CA ASN A 98 3.72 -48.92 41.47
C ASN A 98 2.33 -48.32 41.69
N VAL A 99 1.53 -48.22 40.64
CA VAL A 99 0.15 -47.75 40.74
C VAL A 99 -0.71 -48.77 41.45
N LEU A 100 -1.34 -48.35 42.56
CA LEU A 100 -2.27 -49.15 43.34
C LEU A 100 -3.73 -48.93 42.94
N LYS A 101 -4.13 -47.65 42.85
CA LYS A 101 -5.49 -47.26 42.51
C LYS A 101 -5.48 -45.93 41.74
N THR A 102 -6.49 -45.68 40.93
CA THR A 102 -6.76 -44.40 40.29
C THR A 102 -8.24 -44.07 40.51
N VAL A 103 -8.51 -42.82 40.87
CA VAL A 103 -9.86 -42.27 41.04
C VAL A 103 -9.95 -40.93 40.35
N THR A 104 -11.17 -40.41 40.20
CA THR A 104 -11.42 -39.04 39.74
C THR A 104 -12.18 -38.29 40.82
N THR A 105 -11.93 -36.98 40.92
CA THR A 105 -12.68 -36.14 41.87
C THR A 105 -14.17 -36.09 41.46
N ASP A 106 -15.02 -36.06 42.49
CA ASP A 106 -16.47 -35.96 42.33
C ASP A 106 -16.91 -34.54 41.92
N ALA A 107 -18.24 -34.31 41.89
CA ALA A 107 -18.83 -33.02 41.54
C ALA A 107 -18.42 -31.86 42.44
N ASP A 108 -18.06 -32.18 43.66
CA ASP A 108 -17.62 -31.22 44.69
C ASP A 108 -16.07 -31.10 44.77
N GLY A 109 -15.33 -31.82 43.92
CA GLY A 109 -13.84 -31.83 43.93
C GLY A 109 -13.23 -32.80 44.92
N LYS A 110 -14.01 -33.66 45.57
CA LYS A 110 -13.52 -34.60 46.58
C LYS A 110 -13.09 -35.91 45.95
N TYR A 111 -12.07 -36.54 46.55
CA TYR A 111 -11.62 -37.86 46.16
C TYR A 111 -11.23 -38.66 47.38
N LYS A 112 -11.28 -39.98 47.29
CA LYS A 112 -10.94 -40.88 48.40
C LYS A 112 -10.46 -42.25 47.91
N PHE A 113 -9.35 -42.69 48.40
CA PHE A 113 -8.87 -44.08 48.34
C PHE A 113 -9.30 -44.81 49.59
N THR A 114 -9.93 -45.95 49.47
CA THR A 114 -10.44 -46.75 50.60
C THR A 114 -9.68 -48.08 50.73
N ASP A 115 -9.85 -48.73 51.87
CA ASP A 115 -9.32 -50.07 52.13
C ASP A 115 -7.78 -50.15 52.12
N LEU A 116 -7.12 -49.13 52.62
CA LEU A 116 -5.66 -49.06 52.68
C LEU A 116 -5.12 -49.56 54.04
N ASP A 117 -3.97 -50.18 53.98
CA ASP A 117 -3.21 -50.53 55.14
C ASP A 117 -2.46 -49.35 55.76
N ASN A 118 -1.98 -49.45 57.00
CA ASN A 118 -0.98 -48.53 57.47
C ASN A 118 0.26 -48.56 56.57
N GLY A 119 0.80 -47.41 56.29
CA GLY A 119 1.94 -47.26 55.36
C GLY A 119 2.10 -45.89 54.75
N ASN A 120 3.13 -45.74 53.93
CA ASN A 120 3.39 -44.54 53.13
C ASN A 120 2.91 -44.77 51.71
N TYR A 121 2.24 -43.79 51.20
CA TYR A 121 1.68 -43.80 49.86
C TYR A 121 2.06 -42.53 49.14
N LYS A 122 2.26 -42.61 47.81
CA LYS A 122 2.45 -41.48 46.96
C LYS A 122 1.15 -41.17 46.22
N VAL A 123 0.72 -39.92 46.28
CA VAL A 123 -0.47 -39.44 45.55
C VAL A 123 -0.02 -38.46 44.44
N GLU A 124 -0.50 -38.70 43.25
CA GLU A 124 -0.23 -37.86 42.10
C GLU A 124 -1.53 -37.31 41.52
N PHE A 125 -1.56 -35.98 41.28
CA PHE A 125 -2.68 -35.26 40.68
C PHE A 125 -2.35 -34.90 39.24
N THR A 126 -3.26 -35.19 38.33
CA THR A 126 -3.13 -34.73 36.92
C THR A 126 -3.63 -33.30 36.83
N THR A 127 -2.84 -32.41 36.26
CA THR A 127 -3.26 -31.03 36.00
C THR A 127 -4.50 -31.01 35.07
N PRO A 128 -5.62 -30.44 35.50
CA PRO A 128 -6.80 -30.31 34.62
C PRO A 128 -6.50 -29.41 33.43
N GLU A 129 -7.13 -29.68 32.31
CA GLU A 129 -7.01 -28.84 31.11
C GLU A 129 -7.46 -27.41 31.41
N GLY A 130 -6.67 -26.42 30.98
CA GLY A 130 -6.92 -24.98 31.21
C GLY A 130 -6.58 -24.49 32.62
N TYR A 131 -5.93 -25.33 33.44
CA TYR A 131 -5.51 -24.95 34.79
C TYR A 131 -3.99 -25.00 34.96
N THR A 132 -3.52 -24.27 35.93
CA THR A 132 -2.13 -24.25 36.39
C THR A 132 -2.11 -24.61 37.89
N PRO A 133 -1.16 -25.47 38.37
CA PRO A 133 -1.02 -25.75 39.79
C PRO A 133 -0.70 -24.47 40.58
N THR A 134 -1.34 -24.32 41.73
CA THR A 134 -1.05 -23.19 42.63
C THR A 134 0.22 -23.43 43.45
N THR A 135 0.58 -22.47 44.28
CA THR A 135 1.75 -22.58 45.16
C THR A 135 1.54 -23.69 46.18
N VAL A 136 2.63 -24.41 46.50
CA VAL A 136 2.63 -25.53 47.44
C VAL A 136 2.88 -25.01 48.87
N THR A 137 2.18 -25.60 49.84
CA THR A 137 2.36 -25.33 51.28
C THR A 137 2.26 -23.84 51.65
N SER A 138 1.18 -23.22 51.21
CA SER A 138 0.95 -21.79 51.43
C SER A 138 0.03 -21.54 52.62
N GLY A 139 0.47 -21.88 53.81
CA GLY A 139 -0.32 -21.61 55.00
C GLY A 139 0.18 -22.38 56.23
N SER A 140 -0.53 -22.21 57.34
CA SER A 140 -0.26 -22.91 58.58
C SER A 140 -1.26 -24.06 58.85
N ASP A 141 -2.26 -24.20 58.00
CA ASP A 141 -3.32 -25.21 58.10
C ASP A 141 -3.15 -26.25 56.99
N ILE A 142 -2.59 -27.41 57.39
CA ILE A 142 -2.29 -28.52 56.49
C ILE A 142 -3.55 -29.16 55.85
N GLU A 143 -4.73 -28.86 56.36
CA GLU A 143 -6.02 -29.34 55.81
C GLU A 143 -6.56 -28.44 54.74
N LYS A 144 -5.88 -27.32 54.46
CA LYS A 144 -6.33 -26.28 53.49
C LYS A 144 -5.23 -25.80 52.57
N ASP A 145 -4.01 -26.27 52.70
CA ASP A 145 -2.93 -25.87 51.81
C ASP A 145 -2.78 -26.84 50.65
N SER A 146 -2.22 -26.34 49.56
CA SER A 146 -1.95 -27.18 48.38
C SER A 146 -0.70 -28.01 48.60
N ASN A 147 -0.81 -29.33 48.50
CA ASN A 147 0.31 -30.23 48.52
C ASN A 147 1.01 -30.38 47.13
N GLY A 148 0.53 -29.70 46.11
CA GLY A 148 1.06 -29.73 44.76
C GLY A 148 0.65 -30.96 43.96
N LEU A 149 1.37 -31.23 42.87
CA LEU A 149 1.04 -32.31 41.93
C LEU A 149 1.44 -33.70 42.45
N THR A 150 2.35 -33.79 43.39
CA THR A 150 2.83 -35.06 43.95
C THR A 150 3.11 -34.88 45.44
N THR A 151 2.49 -35.71 46.23
CA THR A 151 2.67 -35.65 47.67
C THR A 151 2.76 -37.06 48.29
N THR A 152 3.22 -37.14 49.52
CA THR A 152 3.25 -38.39 50.31
C THR A 152 2.19 -38.36 51.37
N GLY A 153 1.30 -39.35 51.34
CA GLY A 153 0.32 -39.58 52.39
C GLY A 153 0.75 -40.70 53.33
N VAL A 154 0.65 -40.47 54.62
CA VAL A 154 0.97 -41.49 55.67
C VAL A 154 -0.31 -41.91 56.37
N ILE A 155 -0.56 -43.21 56.39
CA ILE A 155 -1.63 -43.81 57.20
C ILE A 155 -0.96 -44.44 58.41
N ASN A 156 -1.34 -44.00 59.58
CA ASN A 156 -0.82 -44.49 60.84
C ASN A 156 -1.93 -44.60 61.93
N GLY A 157 -2.80 -45.58 61.75
CA GLY A 157 -3.90 -45.86 62.66
C GLY A 157 -5.12 -44.98 62.51
N ALA A 158 -5.19 -44.12 61.50
CA ALA A 158 -6.31 -43.28 61.23
C ALA A 158 -6.38 -42.93 59.74
N ASP A 159 -7.56 -42.49 59.28
CA ASP A 159 -7.74 -41.90 57.95
C ASP A 159 -6.86 -40.66 57.82
N ASN A 160 -6.33 -40.43 56.60
CA ASN A 160 -5.60 -39.21 56.29
C ASN A 160 -6.37 -38.46 55.18
N MET A 161 -7.01 -37.34 55.56
CA MET A 161 -7.82 -36.49 54.71
C MET A 161 -7.21 -35.08 54.65
N THR A 162 -5.89 -34.99 54.35
CA THR A 162 -5.13 -33.75 54.30
C THR A 162 -4.33 -33.63 53.02
N LEU A 163 -4.67 -34.42 52.00
CA LEU A 163 -3.91 -34.40 50.75
C LEU A 163 -4.69 -33.66 49.68
N ASP A 164 -4.33 -32.40 49.52
CA ASP A 164 -5.04 -31.43 48.71
C ASP A 164 -4.24 -30.93 47.53
N SER A 165 -4.90 -30.55 46.46
CA SER A 165 -4.23 -29.90 45.34
C SER A 165 -5.06 -28.74 44.78
N GLY A 166 -4.49 -27.57 44.83
CA GLY A 166 -5.10 -26.36 44.30
C GLY A 166 -4.63 -26.06 42.89
N PHE A 167 -5.54 -25.56 42.07
CA PHE A 167 -5.27 -25.14 40.71
C PHE A 167 -5.99 -23.83 40.42
N TYR A 168 -5.39 -22.93 39.65
CA TYR A 168 -6.06 -21.75 39.14
C TYR A 168 -6.20 -21.80 37.62
N LYS A 169 -7.24 -21.15 37.10
CA LYS A 169 -7.39 -21.04 35.64
C LYS A 169 -6.17 -20.40 35.05
N THR A 170 -5.56 -21.03 34.06
CA THR A 170 -4.42 -20.49 33.34
C THR A 170 -4.83 -19.16 32.68
N PRO A 171 -4.18 -18.04 33.05
CA PRO A 171 -4.49 -16.76 32.44
C PRO A 171 -4.34 -16.80 30.92
N LYS A 172 -5.24 -16.16 30.25
CA LYS A 172 -5.20 -16.00 28.80
C LYS A 172 -5.08 -14.53 28.45
N TYR A 173 -4.30 -14.28 27.46
CA TYR A 173 -3.93 -12.94 27.02
C TYR A 173 -4.17 -12.78 25.53
N ASN A 174 -4.04 -11.55 25.05
CA ASN A 174 -4.16 -11.19 23.66
C ASN A 174 -2.81 -10.73 23.11
N LEU A 175 -2.64 -10.94 21.81
CA LEU A 175 -1.49 -10.45 21.06
C LEU A 175 -1.99 -9.85 19.75
N GLY A 176 -1.58 -8.63 19.44
CA GLY A 176 -2.00 -7.96 18.24
C GLY A 176 -1.52 -6.53 18.18
N ASN A 177 -2.06 -5.79 17.31
CA ASN A 177 -2.19 -4.35 17.23
C ASN A 177 -2.64 -3.91 15.84
N TYR A 178 -1.74 -3.50 14.95
CA TYR A 178 -2.11 -2.64 13.84
C TYR A 178 -1.29 -2.88 12.58
N VAL A 179 -1.94 -2.77 11.44
CA VAL A 179 -1.27 -2.74 10.14
C VAL A 179 -1.68 -1.46 9.41
N TRP A 180 -0.71 -0.65 8.98
CA TRP A 180 -0.98 0.69 8.43
C TRP A 180 -0.25 0.98 7.13
N GLU A 181 -0.76 1.99 6.40
CA GLU A 181 -0.12 2.57 5.23
C GLU A 181 0.84 3.68 5.68
N ASP A 182 2.12 3.39 5.64
CA ASP A 182 3.21 4.32 5.93
C ASP A 182 3.42 5.25 4.72
N THR A 183 2.75 6.38 4.74
CA THR A 183 2.71 7.31 3.60
C THR A 183 3.99 8.13 3.45
N ASN A 184 4.70 8.37 4.55
CA ASN A 184 5.96 9.13 4.55
C ASN A 184 7.21 8.23 4.49
N LYS A 185 7.04 6.89 4.56
CA LYS A 185 8.09 5.86 4.49
C LYS A 185 9.13 5.95 5.61
N ASP A 186 8.73 6.45 6.78
CA ASP A 186 9.65 6.60 7.92
C ASP A 186 9.64 5.40 8.88
N GLY A 187 8.74 4.43 8.68
CA GLY A 187 8.62 3.21 9.48
C GLY A 187 7.94 3.38 10.82
N LYS A 188 7.27 4.52 11.05
CA LYS A 188 6.51 4.83 12.26
C LYS A 188 5.06 5.09 11.93
N GLN A 189 4.19 4.67 12.82
CA GLN A 189 2.77 4.95 12.71
C GLN A 189 2.48 6.39 13.13
N ASP A 190 2.06 7.21 12.19
CA ASP A 190 1.60 8.58 12.44
C ASP A 190 0.07 8.66 12.57
N SER A 191 -0.41 9.66 13.32
CA SER A 191 -1.85 9.84 13.57
C SER A 191 -2.69 10.11 12.32
N THR A 192 -2.06 10.50 11.22
CA THR A 192 -2.70 10.78 9.93
C THR A 192 -2.73 9.57 9.00
N GLU A 193 -1.99 8.54 9.35
CA GLU A 193 -1.86 7.33 8.55
C GLU A 193 -3.01 6.36 8.82
N LYS A 194 -3.42 5.67 7.78
CA LYS A 194 -4.61 4.82 7.82
C LYS A 194 -4.23 3.35 7.92
N GLY A 195 -5.06 2.62 8.64
CA GLY A 195 -4.96 1.16 8.68
C GLY A 195 -5.25 0.52 7.33
N ILE A 196 -4.57 -0.60 7.08
CA ILE A 196 -4.81 -1.43 5.90
C ILE A 196 -5.73 -2.58 6.29
N SER A 197 -6.91 -2.62 5.69
CA SER A 197 -7.91 -3.66 5.91
C SER A 197 -7.61 -4.94 5.12
N GLY A 198 -8.00 -6.10 5.67
CA GLY A 198 -7.98 -7.38 4.97
C GLY A 198 -6.60 -8.04 4.87
N VAL A 199 -5.57 -7.51 5.53
CA VAL A 199 -4.24 -8.13 5.60
C VAL A 199 -4.32 -9.42 6.39
N THR A 200 -3.86 -10.51 5.81
CA THR A 200 -3.77 -11.80 6.50
C THR A 200 -2.63 -11.78 7.50
N VAL A 201 -2.94 -12.10 8.77
CA VAL A 201 -1.96 -12.21 9.84
C VAL A 201 -2.02 -13.62 10.41
N THR A 202 -0.87 -14.28 10.54
CA THR A 202 -0.74 -15.66 10.98
C THR A 202 0.08 -15.75 12.25
N LEU A 203 -0.48 -16.39 13.27
CA LEU A 203 0.19 -16.71 14.53
C LEU A 203 0.72 -18.14 14.50
N LYS A 204 1.97 -18.32 14.85
CA LYS A 204 2.65 -19.62 14.95
C LYS A 204 3.28 -19.82 16.31
N ASN A 205 3.44 -21.08 16.71
CA ASN A 205 4.26 -21.43 17.87
C ASN A 205 5.76 -21.38 17.53
N GLU A 206 6.62 -21.65 18.52
CA GLU A 206 8.07 -21.68 18.34
C GLU A 206 8.54 -22.73 17.32
N ASN A 207 7.78 -23.80 17.12
CA ASN A 207 8.08 -24.84 16.14
C ASN A 207 7.64 -24.48 14.71
N GLY A 208 6.98 -23.33 14.52
CA GLY A 208 6.49 -22.88 13.24
C GLY A 208 5.11 -23.41 12.84
N GLU A 209 4.41 -24.10 13.75
CA GLU A 209 3.07 -24.60 13.52
C GLU A 209 2.06 -23.44 13.62
N VAL A 210 1.11 -23.37 12.71
CA VAL A 210 0.06 -22.34 12.70
C VAL A 210 -0.93 -22.62 13.83
N LEU A 211 -1.09 -21.65 14.71
CA LEU A 211 -2.05 -21.67 15.82
C LEU A 211 -3.36 -20.98 15.46
N GLN A 212 -3.25 -19.78 14.91
CA GLN A 212 -4.39 -18.96 14.51
C GLN A 212 -4.07 -18.17 13.25
N THR A 213 -5.09 -17.81 12.48
CA THR A 213 -4.99 -16.89 11.36
C THR A 213 -6.17 -15.92 11.43
N THR A 214 -5.91 -14.64 11.23
CA THR A 214 -6.91 -13.58 11.23
C THR A 214 -6.67 -12.61 10.08
N LYS A 215 -7.57 -11.67 9.89
CA LYS A 215 -7.40 -10.55 8.97
C LYS A 215 -7.61 -9.25 9.71
N THR A 216 -6.88 -8.22 9.27
CA THR A 216 -7.11 -6.88 9.79
C THR A 216 -8.51 -6.38 9.46
N ASP A 217 -9.11 -5.68 10.40
CA ASP A 217 -10.43 -5.07 10.26
C ASP A 217 -10.41 -3.84 9.32
N LYS A 218 -11.55 -3.16 9.21
CA LYS A 218 -11.69 -1.94 8.37
C LYS A 218 -10.74 -0.79 8.78
N ASP A 219 -10.28 -0.80 10.02
CA ASP A 219 -9.41 0.22 10.59
C ASP A 219 -7.94 -0.26 10.67
N GLY A 220 -7.62 -1.45 10.13
CA GLY A 220 -6.26 -2.02 10.11
C GLY A 220 -5.88 -2.77 11.39
N LYS A 221 -6.79 -2.97 12.35
CA LYS A 221 -6.53 -3.64 13.61
C LYS A 221 -6.71 -5.14 13.50
N TYR A 222 -5.92 -5.89 14.25
CA TYR A 222 -6.05 -7.33 14.40
C TYR A 222 -5.72 -7.76 15.83
N GLN A 223 -6.21 -8.91 16.25
CA GLN A 223 -5.91 -9.47 17.55
C GLN A 223 -6.04 -11.00 17.55
N PHE A 224 -5.08 -11.67 18.15
CA PHE A 224 -5.17 -13.06 18.55
C PHE A 224 -5.54 -13.13 20.02
N THR A 225 -6.47 -13.99 20.39
CA THR A 225 -7.01 -14.08 21.75
C THR A 225 -6.80 -15.46 22.34
N GLY A 226 -6.91 -15.57 23.67
CA GLY A 226 -6.86 -16.84 24.36
C GLY A 226 -5.45 -17.46 24.45
N LEU A 227 -4.40 -16.67 24.38
CA LEU A 227 -3.01 -17.12 24.40
C LEU A 227 -2.49 -17.24 25.82
N GLU A 228 -1.65 -18.22 26.06
CA GLU A 228 -0.90 -18.38 27.32
C GLU A 228 0.40 -17.56 27.29
N ASN A 229 1.05 -17.48 28.45
CA ASN A 229 2.42 -16.98 28.48
C ASN A 229 3.30 -17.82 27.56
N GLY A 230 4.10 -17.15 26.76
CA GLY A 230 4.96 -17.83 25.80
C GLY A 230 5.47 -16.90 24.71
N THR A 231 6.24 -17.49 23.82
CA THR A 231 6.82 -16.83 22.66
C THR A 231 6.09 -17.31 21.41
N TYR A 232 5.65 -16.37 20.61
CA TYR A 232 4.89 -16.63 19.39
C TYR A 232 5.54 -15.94 18.20
N LYS A 233 5.42 -16.52 17.03
CA LYS A 233 5.84 -15.90 15.78
C LYS A 233 4.60 -15.34 15.07
N VAL A 234 4.67 -14.08 14.66
CA VAL A 234 3.62 -13.39 13.89
C VAL A 234 4.13 -13.12 12.48
N GLU A 235 3.36 -13.51 11.50
CA GLU A 235 3.67 -13.27 10.09
C GLU A 235 2.54 -12.49 9.43
N PHE A 236 2.92 -11.44 8.68
CA PHE A 236 2.02 -10.58 7.92
C PHE A 236 2.18 -10.84 6.43
N GLU A 237 1.09 -11.11 5.74
CA GLU A 237 1.07 -11.18 4.28
C GLU A 237 1.19 -9.77 3.70
N THR A 238 2.15 -9.55 2.81
CA THR A 238 2.29 -8.26 2.13
C THR A 238 1.06 -7.99 1.25
N PRO A 239 0.32 -6.90 1.49
CA PRO A 239 -0.84 -6.58 0.66
C PRO A 239 -0.43 -6.31 -0.80
N SER A 240 -1.30 -6.67 -1.74
CA SER A 240 -1.05 -6.42 -3.16
C SER A 240 -0.84 -4.93 -3.45
N GLY A 241 0.23 -4.60 -4.16
CA GLY A 241 0.61 -3.21 -4.50
C GLY A 241 1.31 -2.45 -3.37
N TYR A 242 1.67 -3.13 -2.28
CA TYR A 242 2.42 -2.53 -1.19
C TYR A 242 3.82 -3.14 -1.06
N THR A 243 4.67 -2.42 -0.39
CA THR A 243 6.03 -2.85 0.00
C THR A 243 6.16 -2.67 1.51
N PRO A 244 6.77 -3.62 2.24
CA PRO A 244 7.04 -3.45 3.66
C PRO A 244 7.91 -2.22 3.93
N THR A 245 7.56 -1.44 4.95
CA THR A 245 8.40 -0.31 5.37
C THR A 245 9.60 -0.77 6.20
N GLN A 246 10.47 0.17 6.54
CA GLN A 246 11.64 -0.13 7.37
C GLN A 246 11.22 -0.55 8.79
N VAL A 247 12.02 -1.44 9.38
CA VAL A 247 11.75 -2.04 10.69
C VAL A 247 12.49 -1.28 11.79
N GLY A 248 11.86 -1.17 12.96
CA GLY A 248 12.49 -0.62 14.17
C GLY A 248 12.82 0.86 14.08
N SER A 249 11.98 1.65 13.46
CA SER A 249 12.17 3.09 13.26
C SER A 249 11.73 3.89 14.46
N GLY A 250 12.46 3.86 15.55
CA GLY A 250 12.14 4.71 16.70
C GLY A 250 12.50 4.07 18.03
N THR A 251 11.97 4.66 19.12
CA THR A 251 12.16 4.21 20.50
C THR A 251 10.86 3.71 21.14
N ASP A 252 9.75 3.81 20.41
CA ASP A 252 8.42 3.38 20.85
C ASP A 252 8.01 2.13 20.06
N GLU A 253 8.14 0.97 20.71
CA GLU A 253 7.81 -0.33 20.11
C GLU A 253 6.31 -0.50 19.80
N GLY A 254 5.46 0.41 20.29
CA GLY A 254 4.01 0.37 20.04
C GLY A 254 3.57 1.12 18.79
N ILE A 255 4.48 1.78 18.07
CA ILE A 255 4.19 2.54 16.86
C ILE A 255 5.21 2.33 15.74
N ASP A 256 6.23 1.50 15.95
CA ASP A 256 7.19 1.17 14.90
C ASP A 256 6.78 -0.12 14.15
N SER A 257 7.29 -0.26 12.93
CA SER A 257 7.05 -1.48 12.16
C SER A 257 7.94 -2.62 12.63
N ASN A 258 7.35 -3.74 12.96
CA ASN A 258 8.07 -4.98 13.24
C ASN A 258 8.37 -5.81 11.98
N GLY A 259 8.01 -5.31 10.78
CA GLY A 259 8.20 -6.00 9.51
C GLY A 259 7.16 -7.08 9.22
N THR A 260 7.44 -7.93 8.23
CA THR A 260 6.51 -8.99 7.80
C THR A 260 6.60 -10.27 8.62
N SER A 261 7.57 -10.40 9.50
CA SER A 261 7.74 -11.55 10.40
C SER A 261 8.49 -11.13 11.66
N THR A 262 7.86 -11.32 12.81
CA THR A 262 8.41 -10.92 14.09
C THR A 262 8.05 -11.89 15.20
N THR A 263 8.61 -11.71 16.37
CA THR A 263 8.34 -12.49 17.58
C THR A 263 7.57 -11.64 18.58
N GLY A 264 6.41 -12.13 19.01
CA GLY A 264 5.62 -11.56 20.10
C GLY A 264 5.74 -12.39 21.38
N VAL A 265 6.01 -11.74 22.49
CA VAL A 265 6.10 -12.40 23.80
C VAL A 265 4.93 -12.00 24.66
N ILE A 266 4.21 -12.99 25.20
CA ILE A 266 3.20 -12.83 26.24
C ILE A 266 3.84 -13.15 27.58
N LYS A 267 3.80 -12.20 28.49
CA LYS A 267 4.30 -12.34 29.85
C LYS A 267 3.37 -11.63 30.84
N ASP A 268 2.40 -12.38 31.36
CA ASP A 268 1.41 -11.95 32.36
C ASP A 268 0.56 -10.73 31.98
N LYS A 269 0.52 -10.37 30.70
CA LYS A 269 -0.28 -9.28 30.15
C LYS A 269 -0.44 -9.40 28.63
N ASP A 270 -1.43 -8.70 28.09
CA ASP A 270 -1.59 -8.53 26.64
C ASP A 270 -0.36 -7.86 26.01
N ASN A 271 -0.09 -8.19 24.76
CA ASN A 271 0.96 -7.57 23.98
C ASN A 271 0.34 -6.88 22.75
N ASP A 272 0.26 -5.56 22.79
CA ASP A 272 -0.28 -4.70 21.74
C ASP A 272 0.84 -3.89 21.04
N THR A 273 2.03 -4.51 20.85
CA THR A 273 3.19 -3.86 20.23
C THR A 273 3.63 -4.54 18.92
N ILE A 274 2.81 -5.41 18.38
CA ILE A 274 3.18 -6.17 17.18
C ILE A 274 2.48 -5.54 15.96
N ASP A 275 3.22 -4.73 15.26
CA ASP A 275 2.76 -3.84 14.20
C ASP A 275 3.45 -4.11 12.88
N SER A 276 2.80 -3.77 11.77
CA SER A 276 3.44 -3.85 10.46
C SER A 276 3.01 -2.71 9.55
N GLY A 277 3.99 -1.93 9.12
CA GLY A 277 3.81 -0.84 8.18
C GLY A 277 4.12 -1.27 6.75
N PHE A 278 3.35 -0.73 5.81
CA PHE A 278 3.53 -0.93 4.38
C PHE A 278 3.32 0.38 3.64
N TYR A 279 4.06 0.63 2.59
CA TYR A 279 3.87 1.78 1.74
C TYR A 279 3.60 1.37 0.29
N LYS A 280 2.91 2.22 -0.45
CA LYS A 280 2.79 2.07 -1.89
C LYS A 280 4.03 2.62 -2.56
N PRO A 281 4.80 1.81 -3.30
CA PRO A 281 5.91 2.32 -4.06
C PRO A 281 5.41 3.32 -5.10
N THR A 282 6.17 4.40 -5.28
CA THR A 282 5.92 5.42 -6.27
C THR A 282 7.07 5.46 -7.26
N TYR A 283 6.78 5.86 -8.48
CA TYR A 283 7.68 5.85 -9.61
C TYR A 283 7.65 7.17 -10.35
N ASN A 284 8.54 7.31 -11.30
CA ASN A 284 8.66 8.48 -12.14
C ASN A 284 8.24 8.16 -13.59
N LEU A 285 7.74 9.19 -14.28
CA LEU A 285 7.39 9.12 -15.68
C LEU A 285 7.88 10.39 -16.37
N GLY A 286 8.55 10.23 -17.50
CA GLY A 286 9.09 11.38 -18.22
C GLY A 286 9.98 10.96 -19.36
N ASP A 287 10.80 11.84 -19.76
CA ASP A 287 12.10 11.80 -20.40
C ASP A 287 12.46 13.12 -21.08
N TYR A 288 12.24 13.27 -22.37
CA TYR A 288 12.99 14.24 -23.16
C TYR A 288 12.18 14.92 -24.26
N VAL A 289 12.42 16.19 -24.46
CA VAL A 289 11.92 16.94 -25.61
C VAL A 289 13.12 17.55 -26.35
N TRP A 290 13.25 17.28 -27.67
CA TRP A 290 14.45 17.67 -28.44
C TRP A 290 14.12 18.35 -29.76
N GLU A 291 15.14 19.07 -30.29
CA GLU A 291 15.13 19.64 -31.63
C GLU A 291 15.65 18.59 -32.64
N ASP A 292 14.73 18.01 -33.39
CA ASP A 292 15.02 17.08 -34.49
C ASP A 292 15.48 17.88 -35.72
N THR A 293 16.77 18.09 -35.82
CA THR A 293 17.36 18.96 -36.86
C THR A 293 17.34 18.33 -38.22
N ASN A 294 17.35 17.01 -38.33
CA ASN A 294 17.33 16.27 -39.58
C ASN A 294 15.94 15.75 -39.97
N LYS A 295 14.93 15.95 -39.10
CA LYS A 295 13.52 15.60 -39.32
C LYS A 295 13.29 14.08 -39.48
N ASN A 296 14.13 13.27 -38.88
CA ASN A 296 14.03 11.81 -38.99
C ASN A 296 13.12 11.18 -37.91
N GLY A 297 12.71 11.94 -36.89
CA GLY A 297 11.87 11.49 -35.77
C GLY A 297 12.60 10.64 -34.73
N VAL A 298 13.93 10.59 -34.78
CA VAL A 298 14.80 9.84 -33.87
C VAL A 298 15.77 10.81 -33.21
N GLN A 299 15.92 10.71 -31.90
CA GLN A 299 16.87 11.52 -31.13
C GLN A 299 18.31 11.12 -31.47
N ASP A 300 19.01 11.95 -32.19
CA ASP A 300 20.42 11.78 -32.53
C ASP A 300 21.35 12.40 -31.47
N LYS A 301 22.57 11.90 -31.38
CA LYS A 301 23.52 12.24 -30.32
C LYS A 301 23.89 13.74 -30.24
N ASP A 302 23.82 14.46 -31.32
CA ASP A 302 24.16 15.88 -31.45
C ASP A 302 22.96 16.81 -31.42
N GLU A 303 21.77 16.24 -31.30
CA GLU A 303 20.53 17.00 -31.17
C GLU A 303 20.32 17.48 -29.73
N LYS A 304 19.79 18.69 -29.62
CA LYS A 304 19.68 19.37 -28.33
C LYS A 304 18.26 19.34 -27.80
N GLY A 305 18.15 19.29 -26.48
CA GLY A 305 16.88 19.44 -25.81
C GLY A 305 16.28 20.84 -26.00
N ILE A 306 14.95 20.90 -26.01
CA ILE A 306 14.18 22.16 -26.04
C ILE A 306 13.72 22.47 -24.62
N SER A 307 14.20 23.60 -24.09
CA SER A 307 13.83 24.09 -22.75
C SER A 307 12.48 24.81 -22.76
N GLY A 308 11.76 24.74 -21.63
CA GLY A 308 10.54 25.52 -21.42
C GLY A 308 9.30 24.98 -22.11
N VAL A 309 9.34 23.77 -22.64
CA VAL A 309 8.17 23.12 -23.23
C VAL A 309 7.22 22.67 -22.11
N THR A 310 5.96 23.07 -22.20
CA THR A 310 4.93 22.65 -21.26
C THR A 310 4.55 21.19 -21.52
N VAL A 311 4.61 20.36 -20.47
CA VAL A 311 4.21 18.95 -20.50
C VAL A 311 3.15 18.71 -19.43
N THR A 312 2.04 18.12 -19.82
CA THR A 312 0.87 17.91 -18.97
C THR A 312 0.60 16.42 -18.78
N LEU A 313 0.52 15.99 -17.52
CA LEU A 313 0.13 14.64 -17.12
C LEU A 313 -1.36 14.59 -16.81
N LYS A 314 -2.04 13.61 -17.37
CA LYS A 314 -3.47 13.35 -17.13
C LYS A 314 -3.70 11.90 -16.71
N ASP A 315 -4.80 11.66 -16.01
CA ASP A 315 -5.28 10.31 -15.73
C ASP A 315 -6.04 9.72 -16.94
N GLU A 316 -6.53 8.48 -16.80
CA GLU A 316 -7.30 7.77 -17.83
C GLU A 316 -8.61 8.49 -18.23
N ASN A 317 -9.11 9.40 -17.37
CA ASN A 317 -10.34 10.18 -17.61
C ASN A 317 -10.05 11.59 -18.14
N ASP A 318 -8.85 11.85 -18.64
CA ASP A 318 -8.38 13.16 -19.14
C ASP A 318 -8.30 14.27 -18.09
N LYS A 319 -8.38 13.93 -16.79
CA LYS A 319 -8.19 14.90 -15.72
C LYS A 319 -6.71 15.23 -15.56
N VAL A 320 -6.38 16.51 -15.58
CA VAL A 320 -5.02 16.99 -15.33
C VAL A 320 -4.59 16.66 -13.91
N LEU A 321 -3.48 15.96 -13.78
CA LEU A 321 -2.84 15.60 -12.52
C LEU A 321 -1.70 16.54 -12.17
N LYS A 322 -0.78 16.77 -13.11
CA LYS A 322 0.41 17.63 -12.94
C LYS A 322 0.75 18.31 -14.26
N THR A 323 1.43 19.45 -14.18
CA THR A 323 2.03 20.12 -15.34
C THR A 323 3.46 20.52 -14.97
N VAL A 324 4.41 20.26 -15.84
CA VAL A 324 5.82 20.64 -15.70
C VAL A 324 6.30 21.31 -16.97
N THR A 325 7.48 21.91 -16.91
CA THR A 325 8.19 22.42 -18.08
C THR A 325 9.53 21.73 -18.22
N THR A 326 9.99 21.53 -19.44
CA THR A 326 11.32 20.96 -19.69
C THR A 326 12.42 21.88 -19.16
N ASP A 327 13.47 21.28 -18.63
CA ASP A 327 14.66 21.97 -18.11
C ASP A 327 15.56 22.53 -19.24
N GLU A 328 16.71 23.09 -18.88
CA GLU A 328 17.71 23.63 -19.81
C GLU A 328 18.21 22.60 -20.84
N ASN A 329 18.13 21.33 -20.51
CA ASN A 329 18.57 20.23 -21.37
C ASN A 329 17.40 19.54 -22.09
N GLY A 330 16.18 20.05 -21.97
CA GLY A 330 14.99 19.46 -22.57
C GLY A 330 14.39 18.29 -21.80
N LYS A 331 14.85 18.02 -20.57
CA LYS A 331 14.33 16.93 -19.74
C LYS A 331 13.13 17.35 -18.91
N TYR A 332 12.22 16.43 -18.71
CA TYR A 332 11.07 16.60 -17.80
C TYR A 332 10.80 15.31 -17.03
N GLN A 333 10.17 15.42 -15.88
CA GLN A 333 9.82 14.29 -15.06
C GLN A 333 8.60 14.57 -14.19
N PHE A 334 7.68 13.63 -14.13
CA PHE A 334 6.62 13.56 -13.14
C PHE A 334 7.02 12.53 -12.08
N THR A 335 7.03 12.92 -10.82
CA THR A 335 7.44 12.09 -9.68
C THR A 335 6.24 11.65 -8.85
N ASP A 336 6.46 10.65 -7.98
CA ASP A 336 5.50 10.16 -7.00
C ASP A 336 4.20 9.62 -7.59
N LEU A 337 4.32 8.91 -8.71
CA LEU A 337 3.21 8.28 -9.40
C LEU A 337 3.06 6.81 -8.96
N ASN A 338 1.83 6.38 -8.78
CA ASN A 338 1.52 4.97 -8.54
C ASN A 338 1.60 4.16 -9.84
N ASN A 339 1.60 2.83 -9.72
CA ASN A 339 1.34 1.97 -10.87
C ASN A 339 0.02 2.37 -11.55
N GLY A 340 0.04 2.44 -12.85
CA GLY A 340 -1.14 2.86 -13.62
C GLY A 340 -0.80 3.31 -15.03
N THR A 341 -1.84 3.70 -15.74
CA THR A 341 -1.77 4.24 -17.11
C THR A 341 -2.03 5.73 -17.03
N TYR A 342 -1.17 6.49 -17.66
CA TYR A 342 -1.20 7.94 -17.69
C TYR A 342 -1.14 8.45 -19.11
N LYS A 343 -1.73 9.60 -19.35
CA LYS A 343 -1.64 10.31 -20.62
C LYS A 343 -0.73 11.52 -20.47
N VAL A 344 0.21 11.68 -21.40
CA VAL A 344 1.15 12.81 -21.44
C VAL A 344 0.87 13.63 -22.69
N GLU A 345 0.75 14.93 -22.51
CA GLU A 345 0.53 15.89 -23.60
C GLU A 345 1.67 16.92 -23.61
N PHE A 346 2.24 17.14 -24.80
CA PHE A 346 3.28 18.12 -25.05
C PHE A 346 2.71 19.32 -25.80
N GLU A 347 2.97 20.52 -25.31
CA GLU A 347 2.64 21.75 -26.03
C GLU A 347 3.68 22.02 -27.10
N THR A 348 3.25 22.32 -28.32
CA THR A 348 4.15 22.68 -29.41
C THR A 348 4.87 23.99 -29.09
N PRO A 349 6.20 24.02 -29.00
CA PRO A 349 6.94 25.25 -28.76
C PRO A 349 6.75 26.25 -29.91
N SER A 350 6.73 27.54 -29.59
CA SER A 350 6.61 28.58 -30.60
C SER A 350 7.75 28.53 -31.63
N GLY A 351 7.43 28.53 -32.91
CA GLY A 351 8.39 28.42 -34.01
C GLY A 351 8.86 26.99 -34.31
N TYR A 352 8.21 26.00 -33.73
CA TYR A 352 8.51 24.59 -33.99
C TYR A 352 7.33 23.85 -34.59
N THR A 353 7.61 22.75 -35.24
CA THR A 353 6.65 21.79 -35.79
C THR A 353 6.96 20.42 -35.23
N PRO A 354 5.95 19.63 -34.79
CA PRO A 354 6.18 18.24 -34.31
C PRO A 354 6.81 17.39 -35.42
N THR A 355 7.78 16.55 -35.05
CA THR A 355 8.37 15.61 -35.99
C THR A 355 7.50 14.35 -36.16
N SER A 356 7.94 13.43 -37.00
CA SER A 356 7.23 12.17 -37.23
C SER A 356 7.21 11.30 -35.97
N VAL A 357 6.11 10.58 -35.75
CA VAL A 357 5.90 9.71 -34.61
C VAL A 357 6.46 8.32 -34.88
N THR A 358 7.04 7.69 -33.85
CA THR A 358 7.54 6.29 -33.91
C THR A 358 8.51 6.00 -35.05
N SER A 359 9.50 6.83 -35.20
CA SER A 359 10.48 6.75 -36.30
C SER A 359 11.74 6.00 -35.87
N GLY A 360 11.63 4.78 -35.42
CA GLY A 360 12.79 3.99 -35.04
C GLY A 360 12.43 2.67 -34.42
N ASN A 361 13.45 1.89 -34.06
CA ASN A 361 13.30 0.64 -33.31
C ASN A 361 13.67 0.80 -31.82
N ASP A 362 14.03 1.99 -31.41
CA ASP A 362 14.46 2.32 -30.06
C ASP A 362 13.43 3.25 -29.40
N THR A 363 12.59 2.69 -28.56
CA THR A 363 11.51 3.41 -27.87
C THR A 363 11.99 4.45 -26.86
N GLU A 364 13.31 4.47 -26.58
CA GLU A 364 13.94 5.48 -25.72
C GLU A 364 14.44 6.68 -26.51
N LYS A 365 14.29 6.69 -27.84
CA LYS A 365 14.82 7.73 -28.73
C LYS A 365 13.89 8.13 -29.85
N ASP A 366 12.72 7.53 -29.96
CA ASP A 366 11.75 7.90 -30.98
C ASP A 366 10.77 8.95 -30.44
N SER A 367 10.18 9.71 -31.34
CA SER A 367 9.15 10.67 -30.96
C SER A 367 7.81 9.99 -30.75
N ASN A 368 7.24 10.15 -29.57
CA ASN A 368 5.91 9.67 -29.24
C ASN A 368 4.79 10.66 -29.71
N GLY A 369 5.18 11.81 -30.26
CA GLY A 369 4.25 12.84 -30.74
C GLY A 369 3.74 13.78 -29.66
N LEU A 370 2.64 14.50 -29.95
CA LEU A 370 2.08 15.50 -29.02
C LEU A 370 1.27 14.90 -27.87
N THR A 371 0.77 13.69 -28.04
CA THR A 371 0.00 12.98 -27.02
C THR A 371 0.37 11.52 -27.03
N THR A 372 0.76 11.01 -25.87
CA THR A 372 1.16 9.62 -25.73
C THR A 372 0.65 9.04 -24.42
N THR A 373 0.70 7.72 -24.32
CA THR A 373 0.31 6.97 -23.12
C THR A 373 1.53 6.35 -22.47
N GLY A 374 1.76 6.67 -21.18
CA GLY A 374 2.80 6.07 -20.37
C GLY A 374 2.22 5.10 -19.36
N VAL A 375 2.80 3.90 -19.26
CA VAL A 375 2.43 2.90 -18.29
C VAL A 375 3.54 2.78 -17.25
N ILE A 376 3.18 2.90 -15.99
CA ILE A 376 4.04 2.59 -14.84
C ILE A 376 3.65 1.22 -14.31
N LYS A 377 4.61 0.32 -14.27
CA LYS A 377 4.46 -1.04 -13.75
C LYS A 377 5.71 -1.45 -13.00
N ASP A 378 5.71 -1.17 -11.69
CA ASP A 378 6.78 -1.50 -10.74
C ASP A 378 8.17 -0.95 -11.11
N ALA A 379 8.23 0.05 -11.98
CA ALA A 379 9.45 0.75 -12.39
C ALA A 379 9.15 2.12 -12.96
N ASP A 380 10.15 3.01 -12.96
CA ASP A 380 10.11 4.27 -13.68
C ASP A 380 9.93 4.04 -15.17
N ASN A 381 9.20 4.91 -15.83
CA ASN A 381 9.07 4.93 -17.27
C ASN A 381 9.67 6.23 -17.84
N MET A 382 10.86 6.13 -18.41
CA MET A 382 11.63 7.22 -18.98
C MET A 382 11.78 7.03 -20.50
N THR A 383 10.65 6.77 -21.17
CA THR A 383 10.60 6.51 -22.63
C THR A 383 9.58 7.40 -23.35
N LEU A 384 9.12 8.47 -22.71
CA LEU A 384 8.10 9.32 -23.31
C LEU A 384 8.72 10.61 -23.83
N ASP A 385 8.98 10.61 -25.13
CA ASP A 385 9.76 11.63 -25.82
C ASP A 385 8.92 12.38 -26.84
N SER A 386 9.27 13.63 -27.09
CA SER A 386 8.67 14.40 -28.18
C SER A 386 9.70 15.22 -28.93
N GLY A 387 9.82 14.96 -30.22
CA GLY A 387 10.70 15.68 -31.12
C GLY A 387 9.98 16.80 -31.87
N PHE A 388 10.70 17.89 -32.09
CA PHE A 388 10.22 19.05 -32.84
C PHE A 388 11.35 19.57 -33.71
N TYR A 389 11.03 20.03 -34.90
CA TYR A 389 11.98 20.75 -35.74
C TYR A 389 11.54 22.21 -35.91
N LYS A 390 12.50 23.09 -36.11
CA LYS A 390 12.21 24.49 -36.40
C LYS A 390 11.30 24.58 -37.64
N THR A 391 10.18 25.25 -37.49
CA THR A 391 9.29 25.50 -38.63
C THR A 391 10.06 26.25 -39.71
N PRO A 392 10.20 25.69 -40.92
CA PRO A 392 10.88 26.37 -42.00
C PRO A 392 10.25 27.73 -42.27
N LYS A 393 11.10 28.71 -42.52
CA LYS A 393 10.69 30.05 -42.94
C LYS A 393 11.23 30.33 -44.33
N TYR A 394 10.46 30.99 -45.11
CA TYR A 394 10.72 31.26 -46.51
C TYR A 394 10.73 32.75 -46.78
N SER A 395 11.15 33.10 -47.97
CA SER A 395 11.15 34.47 -48.50
C SER A 395 10.40 34.52 -49.82
N LEU A 396 9.83 35.67 -50.10
CA LEU A 396 9.31 35.98 -51.41
C LEU A 396 9.75 37.37 -51.82
N GLY A 397 9.81 37.61 -53.12
CA GLY A 397 10.23 38.88 -53.67
C GLY A 397 10.55 38.76 -55.13
N ASP A 398 11.17 39.72 -55.68
CA ASP A 398 12.05 39.80 -56.80
C ASP A 398 12.25 41.24 -57.28
N TYR A 399 11.65 41.64 -58.37
CA TYR A 399 12.12 42.76 -59.16
C TYR A 399 11.03 43.62 -59.73
N VAL A 400 11.24 44.93 -59.73
CA VAL A 400 10.34 45.88 -60.47
C VAL A 400 11.23 46.68 -61.42
N TRP A 401 10.91 46.65 -62.72
CA TRP A 401 11.73 47.25 -63.74
C TRP A 401 10.98 48.26 -64.66
N TYR A 402 11.77 49.04 -65.36
CA TYR A 402 11.34 49.94 -66.36
C TYR A 402 11.41 49.27 -67.76
N ASP A 403 10.22 48.88 -68.26
CA ASP A 403 10.07 48.24 -69.56
C ASP A 403 10.17 49.29 -70.68
N SER A 404 11.38 49.48 -71.17
CA SER A 404 11.71 50.51 -72.09
C SER A 404 11.24 50.23 -73.53
N ASN A 405 11.09 48.96 -73.89
CA ASN A 405 10.64 48.52 -75.21
C ASN A 405 9.16 48.12 -75.24
N LYS A 406 8.45 48.12 -74.10
CA LYS A 406 7.04 47.82 -73.90
C LYS A 406 6.65 46.39 -74.32
N ASP A 407 7.55 45.45 -74.24
CA ASP A 407 7.30 44.05 -74.63
C ASP A 407 6.83 43.15 -73.51
N GLY A 408 6.84 43.63 -72.25
CA GLY A 408 6.40 42.91 -71.05
C GLY A 408 7.38 41.92 -70.59
N LYS A 409 8.67 41.97 -71.03
CA LYS A 409 9.76 41.09 -70.62
C LYS A 409 10.86 41.86 -69.95
N GLN A 410 11.47 41.30 -68.92
CA GLN A 410 12.62 41.88 -68.31
C GLN A 410 13.88 41.62 -69.18
N ASP A 411 14.38 42.64 -69.81
CA ASP A 411 15.62 42.56 -70.59
C ASP A 411 16.85 43.00 -69.78
N SER A 412 18.03 42.43 -70.06
CA SER A 412 19.27 42.73 -69.39
C SER A 412 19.74 44.17 -69.42
N THR A 413 19.18 44.97 -70.37
CA THR A 413 19.44 46.39 -70.55
C THR A 413 18.52 47.29 -69.77
N GLU A 414 17.44 46.74 -69.22
CA GLU A 414 16.41 47.45 -68.49
C GLU A 414 16.77 47.67 -67.04
N LYS A 415 16.38 48.83 -66.54
CA LYS A 415 16.77 49.25 -65.21
C LYS A 415 15.65 49.02 -64.20
N GLY A 416 16.02 48.61 -62.99
CA GLY A 416 15.05 48.53 -61.88
C GLY A 416 14.49 49.90 -61.50
N ILE A 417 13.27 49.91 -61.06
CA ILE A 417 12.59 51.08 -60.52
C ILE A 417 12.71 51.10 -59.01
N LYS A 418 13.36 52.14 -58.50
CA LYS A 418 13.55 52.36 -57.06
C LYS A 418 12.30 52.92 -56.39
N ASP A 419 12.13 52.68 -55.07
CA ASP A 419 11.13 53.27 -54.19
C ASP A 419 9.67 52.87 -54.52
N VAL A 420 9.44 51.87 -55.38
CA VAL A 420 8.12 51.27 -55.57
C VAL A 420 7.68 50.61 -54.28
N LYS A 421 6.55 51.02 -53.74
CA LYS A 421 5.98 50.45 -52.57
C LYS A 421 5.32 49.09 -52.86
N VAL A 422 5.72 48.07 -52.14
CA VAL A 422 5.20 46.69 -52.26
C VAL A 422 4.58 46.29 -50.93
N ILE A 423 3.37 45.75 -50.97
CA ILE A 423 2.56 45.38 -49.81
C ILE A 423 2.30 43.89 -49.87
N LEU A 424 2.55 43.22 -48.72
CA LEU A 424 2.26 41.79 -48.56
C LEU A 424 1.02 41.58 -47.67
N LEU A 425 0.07 40.80 -48.15
CA LEU A 425 -1.12 40.42 -47.41
C LEU A 425 -1.09 38.90 -47.15
N ASN A 426 -1.68 38.49 -46.00
CA ASN A 426 -1.97 37.08 -45.72
C ASN A 426 -3.24 36.60 -46.43
N GLU A 427 -3.58 35.31 -46.29
CA GLU A 427 -4.78 34.69 -46.91
C GLU A 427 -6.09 35.39 -46.52
N LYS A 428 -6.12 36.06 -45.33
CA LYS A 428 -7.31 36.81 -44.86
C LYS A 428 -7.41 38.23 -45.47
N GLY A 429 -6.41 38.65 -46.24
CA GLY A 429 -6.35 40.01 -46.79
C GLY A 429 -5.78 41.06 -45.81
N GLU A 430 -5.20 40.65 -44.72
CA GLU A 430 -4.55 41.54 -43.73
C GLU A 430 -3.14 41.88 -44.18
N VAL A 431 -2.74 43.16 -44.09
CA VAL A 431 -1.37 43.60 -44.40
C VAL A 431 -0.40 43.05 -43.32
N ILE A 432 0.54 42.20 -43.73
CA ILE A 432 1.55 41.62 -42.87
C ILE A 432 2.96 42.17 -43.11
N GLY A 433 3.17 42.85 -44.24
CA GLY A 433 4.44 43.49 -44.57
C GLY A 433 4.29 44.59 -45.57
N THR A 434 5.19 45.56 -45.51
CA THR A 434 5.35 46.61 -46.51
C THR A 434 6.83 46.88 -46.70
N THR A 435 7.28 46.92 -47.93
CA THR A 435 8.65 47.26 -48.31
C THR A 435 8.67 48.21 -49.48
N LYS A 436 9.86 48.66 -49.87
CA LYS A 436 10.09 49.43 -51.11
C LYS A 436 11.22 48.79 -51.87
N THR A 437 11.16 48.87 -53.21
CA THR A 437 12.26 48.44 -54.05
C THR A 437 13.53 49.26 -53.80
N ASP A 438 14.65 48.59 -53.83
CA ASP A 438 16.00 49.21 -53.68
C ASP A 438 16.44 49.98 -54.96
N GLU A 439 17.68 50.45 -54.94
CA GLU A 439 18.30 51.16 -56.07
C GLU A 439 18.37 50.36 -57.37
N ASN A 440 18.27 49.04 -57.26
CA ASN A 440 18.28 48.12 -58.40
C ASN A 440 16.89 47.60 -58.75
N GLY A 441 15.83 48.09 -58.12
CA GLY A 441 14.48 47.62 -58.30
C GLY A 441 14.08 46.35 -57.55
N LYS A 442 14.97 45.83 -56.67
CA LYS A 442 14.70 44.60 -55.94
C LYS A 442 13.96 44.85 -54.65
N TYR A 443 13.06 43.91 -54.29
CA TYR A 443 12.33 43.87 -53.02
C TYR A 443 12.31 42.47 -52.47
N ARG A 444 12.10 42.33 -51.13
CA ARG A 444 12.03 41.03 -50.48
C ARG A 444 11.22 41.11 -49.19
N PHE A 445 10.47 40.03 -48.91
CA PHE A 445 9.86 39.74 -47.63
C PHE A 445 10.43 38.43 -47.09
N ASP A 446 10.91 38.41 -45.84
CA ASP A 446 11.56 37.28 -45.17
C ASP A 446 10.70 36.75 -44.03
N ASN A 447 11.09 35.56 -43.48
CA ASN A 447 10.48 34.92 -42.34
C ASN A 447 9.00 34.54 -42.51
N LEU A 448 8.59 34.17 -43.69
CA LEU A 448 7.22 33.78 -44.02
C LEU A 448 7.03 32.27 -43.74
N ASP A 449 5.88 31.90 -43.22
CA ASP A 449 5.44 30.52 -43.16
C ASP A 449 5.00 30.02 -44.55
N SER A 450 4.94 28.68 -44.72
CA SER A 450 4.20 28.12 -45.84
C SER A 450 2.74 28.59 -45.77
N GLY A 451 2.19 29.03 -46.90
CA GLY A 451 0.84 29.57 -46.91
C GLY A 451 0.55 30.37 -48.17
N LYS A 452 -0.66 30.92 -48.23
CA LYS A 452 -1.10 31.75 -49.30
C LYS A 452 -0.94 33.23 -48.96
N TYR A 453 -0.39 33.97 -49.88
CA TYR A 453 -0.11 35.38 -49.75
C TYR A 453 -0.59 36.13 -51.00
N LYS A 454 -0.75 37.45 -50.87
CA LYS A 454 -0.98 38.35 -51.99
C LYS A 454 0.04 39.49 -51.93
N VAL A 455 0.71 39.73 -53.04
CA VAL A 455 1.61 40.86 -53.24
C VAL A 455 0.91 41.94 -54.02
N ILE A 456 0.97 43.19 -53.57
CA ILE A 456 0.41 44.34 -54.22
C ILE A 456 1.52 45.36 -54.54
N PHE A 457 1.69 45.70 -55.76
CA PHE A 457 2.61 46.75 -56.22
C PHE A 457 1.84 48.09 -56.38
N GLU A 458 2.28 49.08 -55.59
CA GLU A 458 1.71 50.44 -55.74
C GLU A 458 2.27 51.09 -57.01
N LYS A 459 1.38 51.38 -58.00
CA LYS A 459 1.76 51.92 -59.27
C LYS A 459 2.56 53.21 -59.13
N PRO A 460 3.80 53.31 -59.67
CA PRO A 460 4.57 54.54 -59.64
C PRO A 460 3.87 55.65 -60.44
N THR A 461 3.92 56.88 -59.91
CA THR A 461 3.30 58.04 -60.58
C THR A 461 3.94 58.29 -61.93
N GLY A 462 3.09 58.47 -63.01
CA GLY A 462 3.52 58.74 -64.35
C GLY A 462 3.95 57.53 -65.18
N LEU A 463 3.87 56.31 -64.59
CA LEU A 463 4.17 55.08 -65.32
C LEU A 463 2.88 54.28 -65.54
N THR A 464 2.87 53.48 -66.61
CA THR A 464 1.80 52.52 -66.92
C THR A 464 2.35 51.11 -66.81
N GLN A 465 1.57 50.18 -66.25
CA GLN A 465 1.93 48.80 -66.12
C GLN A 465 2.08 48.12 -67.47
N THR A 466 3.10 47.31 -67.65
CA THR A 466 3.33 46.58 -68.91
C THR A 466 2.43 45.33 -69.00
N GLY A 467 2.54 44.63 -70.13
CA GLY A 467 1.80 43.37 -70.34
C GLY A 467 2.25 42.29 -69.35
N THR A 468 1.26 41.52 -68.88
CA THR A 468 1.51 40.47 -67.87
C THR A 468 1.57 39.09 -68.51
N ASN A 469 2.33 38.15 -67.86
CA ASN A 469 2.43 36.74 -68.24
C ASN A 469 2.83 36.56 -69.72
N THR A 470 3.87 37.25 -70.11
CA THR A 470 4.28 37.32 -71.56
C THR A 470 5.41 36.33 -71.88
N THR A 471 6.13 35.83 -70.92
CA THR A 471 7.28 34.90 -71.07
C THR A 471 7.41 33.89 -69.93
N GLU A 472 8.66 33.59 -69.50
CA GLU A 472 8.96 32.74 -68.33
C GLU A 472 8.67 33.52 -67.04
N ASP A 473 8.14 32.86 -66.00
CA ASP A 473 7.61 33.43 -64.79
C ASP A 473 8.65 34.29 -64.00
N ASP A 474 9.95 34.05 -64.23
CA ASP A 474 11.05 34.79 -63.58
C ASP A 474 11.52 36.00 -64.40
N LYS A 475 10.79 36.37 -65.49
CA LYS A 475 11.18 37.43 -66.42
C LYS A 475 10.02 38.20 -67.01
N ASP A 476 8.82 38.00 -66.61
CA ASP A 476 7.68 38.75 -67.07
C ASP A 476 6.95 39.47 -65.92
N ALA A 477 6.05 40.31 -66.21
CA ALA A 477 5.28 41.02 -65.20
C ALA A 477 4.08 40.18 -64.76
N ASP A 478 3.96 39.95 -63.43
CA ASP A 478 2.81 39.26 -62.84
C ASP A 478 1.58 40.15 -62.70
N GLY A 479 1.81 41.43 -62.65
CA GLY A 479 0.72 42.40 -62.50
C GLY A 479 0.77 43.22 -61.22
N GLY A 480 -0.21 44.13 -61.07
CA GLY A 480 -0.28 45.00 -59.88
C GLY A 480 -0.70 44.31 -58.61
N GLU A 481 -1.34 43.14 -58.67
CA GLU A 481 -1.75 42.27 -57.56
C GLU A 481 -1.49 40.81 -57.95
N VAL A 482 -0.72 40.11 -57.18
CA VAL A 482 -0.31 38.73 -57.44
C VAL A 482 -0.65 37.82 -56.23
N ASP A 483 -1.37 36.74 -56.51
CA ASP A 483 -1.60 35.67 -55.54
C ASP A 483 -0.46 34.64 -55.62
N VAL A 484 0.15 34.36 -54.51
CA VAL A 484 1.30 33.44 -54.40
C VAL A 484 1.09 32.40 -53.29
N THR A 485 1.59 31.18 -53.49
CA THR A 485 1.55 30.12 -52.48
C THR A 485 2.96 29.66 -52.23
N ILE A 486 3.47 29.94 -51.02
CA ILE A 486 4.73 29.38 -50.53
C ILE A 486 4.45 27.99 -49.96
N THR A 487 5.09 26.97 -50.49
CA THR A 487 4.97 25.58 -50.00
C THR A 487 6.19 25.17 -49.18
N ASP A 488 7.36 25.01 -49.79
CA ASP A 488 8.57 24.44 -49.19
C ASP A 488 9.87 25.08 -49.67
N HIS A 489 9.81 26.20 -50.40
CA HIS A 489 10.95 26.96 -50.91
C HIS A 489 10.63 28.46 -51.03
N ASP A 490 11.70 29.26 -51.17
CA ASP A 490 11.60 30.70 -51.47
C ASP A 490 10.99 30.90 -52.84
N ASP A 491 10.23 31.98 -53.02
CA ASP A 491 9.66 32.37 -54.30
C ASP A 491 10.22 33.74 -54.70
N PHE A 492 11.05 33.78 -55.75
CA PHE A 492 11.64 34.98 -56.32
C PHE A 492 11.26 35.13 -57.80
N THR A 493 9.98 34.91 -58.10
CA THR A 493 9.39 35.06 -59.44
C THR A 493 8.35 36.15 -59.50
N LEU A 494 8.20 36.97 -58.45
CA LEU A 494 7.12 37.93 -58.35
C LEU A 494 7.58 39.29 -58.83
N ASP A 495 7.37 39.53 -60.10
CA ASP A 495 7.90 40.67 -60.89
C ASP A 495 6.84 41.63 -61.35
N ASN A 496 7.22 42.91 -61.58
CA ASN A 496 6.30 43.84 -62.25
C ASN A 496 7.05 44.90 -63.02
N GLY A 497 6.60 45.11 -64.29
CA GLY A 497 7.18 46.07 -65.20
C GLY A 497 6.27 47.28 -65.44
N TYR A 498 6.92 48.42 -65.61
CA TYR A 498 6.23 49.66 -65.91
C TYR A 498 6.97 50.45 -67.03
N TYR A 499 6.21 51.18 -67.86
CA TYR A 499 6.75 52.03 -68.88
C TYR A 499 6.13 53.41 -68.84
N GLU A 500 6.77 54.43 -69.45
CA GLU A 500 6.16 55.74 -69.67
C GLU A 500 5.24 55.71 -70.90
N GLU A 501 4.03 56.29 -70.76
CA GLU A 501 3.17 56.55 -71.93
C GLU A 501 3.73 57.75 -72.70
N GLU A 502 3.97 57.57 -73.98
CA GLU A 502 4.29 58.70 -74.86
C GLU A 502 3.07 59.64 -74.90
N THR A 503 3.23 60.81 -74.30
CA THR A 503 2.27 61.90 -74.58
C THR A 503 2.43 62.33 -76.03
N SER A 504 1.52 61.96 -76.84
CA SER A 504 1.45 62.52 -78.23
C SER A 504 1.07 63.97 -78.10
N ASP A 505 2.08 64.86 -78.24
CA ASP A 505 1.83 66.29 -78.53
C ASP A 505 1.22 66.40 -79.95
N SER A 506 -0.09 66.54 -80.00
CA SER A 506 -0.75 67.04 -81.20
C SER A 506 -1.11 68.50 -80.99
N ASP A 507 -0.13 69.38 -81.42
CA ASP A 507 -0.47 70.77 -81.69
C ASP A 507 -1.47 70.85 -82.85
N SER A 508 -2.64 71.30 -82.56
CA SER A 508 -3.56 71.85 -83.57
C SER A 508 -4.21 73.11 -83.01
N ASP A 509 -3.57 74.24 -83.40
CA ASP A 509 -4.19 75.57 -83.32
C ASP A 509 -5.51 75.59 -84.08
N SER A 510 -6.55 75.96 -83.36
CA SER A 510 -7.69 76.63 -84.01
C SER A 510 -8.46 77.48 -83.02
N ASP A 511 -8.21 78.80 -83.18
CA ASP A 511 -9.01 79.88 -82.58
C ASP A 511 -10.49 79.75 -82.98
N SER A 512 -11.38 79.89 -82.00
CA SER A 512 -12.67 80.57 -82.23
C SER A 512 -13.30 80.94 -80.86
N ASP A 513 -13.42 82.28 -80.74
CA ASP A 513 -14.20 83.00 -79.73
C ASP A 513 -15.66 82.59 -79.77
N SER A 514 -16.28 82.48 -78.57
CA SER A 514 -17.66 83.01 -78.39
C SER A 514 -18.03 82.97 -76.88
N ASP A 515 -18.30 84.18 -76.40
CA ASP A 515 -18.92 84.50 -75.13
C ASP A 515 -20.30 83.88 -74.95
N SER A 516 -20.63 83.48 -73.71
CA SER A 516 -21.94 83.81 -73.14
C SER A 516 -22.03 83.45 -71.67
N ASP A 517 -22.32 84.48 -70.91
CA ASP A 517 -22.72 84.49 -69.51
C ASP A 517 -23.94 83.60 -69.22
N SER A 518 -24.01 83.05 -68.08
CA SER A 518 -25.21 83.14 -67.23
C SER A 518 -25.00 82.51 -65.86
N ASP A 519 -25.24 83.38 -64.89
CA ASP A 519 -25.39 83.12 -63.43
C ASP A 519 -26.51 82.13 -63.16
N SER A 520 -26.35 81.39 -62.05
CA SER A 520 -27.40 81.27 -61.06
C SER A 520 -26.95 80.46 -59.79
N ASP A 521 -27.09 81.20 -58.71
CA ASP A 521 -27.04 80.77 -57.32
C ASP A 521 -28.06 79.67 -57.01
N SER A 522 -27.76 78.83 -56.05
CA SER A 522 -28.69 78.60 -54.96
C SER A 522 -28.07 77.70 -53.87
N ASP A 523 -28.05 78.29 -52.69
CA ASP A 523 -27.84 77.70 -51.38
C ASP A 523 -28.83 76.60 -51.06
N SER A 524 -28.42 75.65 -50.22
CA SER A 524 -29.21 75.28 -49.01
C SER A 524 -28.49 74.33 -48.14
N ASP A 525 -28.33 74.83 -46.91
CA ASP A 525 -28.00 74.11 -45.71
C ASP A 525 -28.97 72.98 -45.34
N SER A 526 -28.54 72.01 -44.66
CA SER A 526 -29.20 71.56 -43.40
C SER A 526 -28.43 70.53 -42.65
N ASP A 527 -28.13 70.94 -41.45
CA ASP A 527 -27.71 70.10 -40.26
C ASP A 527 -28.72 69.01 -39.92
N SER A 528 -28.25 67.97 -39.37
CA SER A 528 -28.81 67.50 -38.07
C SER A 528 -28.02 66.37 -37.46
N ASP A 529 -27.61 66.65 -36.22
CA ASP A 529 -27.17 65.79 -35.19
C ASP A 529 -28.20 64.68 -34.87
N SER A 530 -27.72 63.58 -34.34
CA SER A 530 -28.18 63.10 -33.03
C SER A 530 -27.45 61.83 -32.56
N ASP A 531 -26.99 62.00 -31.36
CA ASP A 531 -26.51 60.99 -30.38
C ASP A 531 -27.51 59.83 -30.17
N SER A 532 -27.00 58.72 -29.70
CA SER A 532 -27.20 58.14 -28.37
C SER A 532 -26.82 56.66 -28.33
N ASP A 533 -25.89 56.41 -27.47
CA ASP A 533 -25.82 55.59 -26.25
C ASP A 533 -26.44 54.19 -26.18
N SER A 534 -25.57 53.38 -25.58
CA SER A 534 -25.80 52.27 -24.59
C SER A 534 -26.43 50.97 -25.09
N ASP A 535 -25.80 49.84 -24.85
CA ASP A 535 -25.37 49.09 -23.65
C ASP A 535 -24.29 48.06 -23.97
#